data_06042d34f825d26e388b0219ed06a50c
#
_entry.id   06042d34f825d26e388b0219ed06a50c
#
_cell.length_a   1.000
_cell.length_b   1.000
_cell.length_c   1.000
_cell.angle_alpha   90.00
_cell.angle_beta   90.00
_cell.angle_gamma   90.00
#
_symmetry.space_group_name_H-M   'P 1'
#
loop_
_entity.id
_entity.type
_entity.pdbx_description
1 polymer ?
#
loop_
_entity_poly.entity_id
_entity_poly.type
_entity_poly.pdbx_seq_one_letter_code
_entity_poly.pdbx_strand_id
1 'polypeptide(L)'
;FDAHSVRESSGVHIMKNTFGLDAIQVLDPTLLLEPKDYQPIIDSEPCAQPEKYVGVMFLDDEHWDEFRASALYKKLSAEYEIVNICKDEQGEFRSVPQWLSYIKHASLMVTDSFHGTVFSIIYRKQFITRATANRGNARLESLCSTLDIPLSRFCPSFDKKNDTQFDTPLDFAPVWKRIEEERVVSLDYLKRSLAMEPTYKEFIPVRRDRLSIPILSIEEREHDKRLLLFGCIPVVCKPLKGNSMYLFGKIAFSRETLSGLKRRLLKR
;
A
#
# COMPACT_ATOMS: atom_id res chain seq x y z
N PHE A 1 6.34 -1.84 20.46
CA PHE A 1 7.45 -1.35 19.64
C PHE A 1 8.12 -0.20 20.40
N ASP A 2 9.46 -0.14 20.39
CA ASP A 2 10.24 0.85 21.14
C ASP A 2 10.51 2.12 20.32
N ALA A 3 10.34 2.04 19.00
CA ALA A 3 10.47 3.17 18.07
C ALA A 3 9.37 3.12 17.02
N HIS A 4 8.87 4.29 16.63
CA HIS A 4 7.78 4.42 15.67
C HIS A 4 8.16 5.41 14.58
N SER A 5 7.97 5.00 13.34
CA SER A 5 8.05 5.88 12.18
C SER A 5 6.87 5.65 11.25
N VAL A 6 6.54 6.67 10.49
CA VAL A 6 5.45 6.67 9.52
C VAL A 6 5.92 7.36 8.24
N ARG A 7 5.36 6.99 7.10
CA ARG A 7 5.75 7.58 5.81
C ARG A 7 4.91 8.81 5.41
N GLU A 8 3.90 9.14 6.22
CA GLU A 8 2.94 10.22 5.93
C GLU A 8 2.91 11.19 7.10
N SER A 9 2.87 12.50 6.81
CA SER A 9 2.77 13.53 7.85
C SER A 9 1.52 13.37 8.71
N SER A 10 0.39 12.99 8.11
CA SER A 10 -0.85 12.70 8.82
C SER A 10 -0.69 11.55 9.83
N GLY A 11 0.14 10.56 9.52
CA GLY A 11 0.45 9.45 10.41
C GLY A 11 1.11 9.88 11.71
N VAL A 12 1.98 10.89 11.68
CA VAL A 12 2.60 11.47 12.89
C VAL A 12 1.53 12.02 13.82
N HIS A 13 0.57 12.79 13.27
CA HIS A 13 -0.54 13.35 14.05
C HIS A 13 -1.45 12.26 14.63
N ILE A 14 -1.75 11.21 13.86
CA ILE A 14 -2.57 10.07 14.31
C ILE A 14 -1.86 9.34 15.45
N MET A 15 -0.57 9.05 15.32
CA MET A 15 0.22 8.39 16.36
C MET A 15 0.18 9.21 17.67
N LYS A 16 0.38 10.53 17.57
CA LYS A 16 0.37 11.40 18.75
C LYS A 16 -1.01 11.55 19.36
N ASN A 17 -2.02 11.89 18.55
CA ASN A 17 -3.33 12.29 19.06
C ASN A 17 -4.21 11.09 19.46
N THR A 18 -4.06 9.94 18.77
CA THR A 18 -4.90 8.77 19.02
C THR A 18 -4.24 7.80 20.00
N PHE A 19 -2.94 7.65 19.93
CA PHE A 19 -2.22 6.64 20.71
C PHE A 19 -1.28 7.24 21.77
N GLY A 20 -1.09 8.56 21.79
CA GLY A 20 -0.14 9.22 22.70
C GLY A 20 1.33 8.86 22.42
N LEU A 21 1.63 8.32 21.26
CA LEU A 21 2.96 7.85 20.88
C LEU A 21 3.66 8.88 19.99
N ASP A 22 4.94 9.08 20.23
CA ASP A 22 5.77 9.89 19.35
C ASP A 22 6.24 9.04 18.16
N ALA A 23 6.11 9.61 16.97
CA ALA A 23 6.59 9.01 15.73
C ALA A 23 7.25 10.08 14.87
N ILE A 24 8.22 9.69 14.05
CA ILE A 24 8.81 10.58 13.05
C ILE A 24 8.34 10.19 11.66
N GLN A 25 8.28 11.18 10.76
CA GLN A 25 8.09 10.90 9.36
C GLN A 25 9.42 10.47 8.74
N VAL A 26 9.39 9.39 7.95
CA VAL A 26 10.51 8.87 7.17
C VAL A 26 10.06 8.62 5.74
N LEU A 27 10.99 8.46 4.81
CA LEU A 27 10.67 8.04 3.45
C LEU A 27 9.98 6.66 3.43
N ASP A 28 9.14 6.45 2.41
CA ASP A 28 8.70 5.10 2.08
C ASP A 28 9.93 4.21 1.87
N PRO A 29 9.96 2.96 2.40
CA PRO A 29 11.12 2.08 2.31
C PRO A 29 11.66 1.88 0.89
N THR A 30 10.79 1.97 -0.13
CA THR A 30 11.22 1.86 -1.53
C THR A 30 12.13 3.02 -1.97
N LEU A 31 12.01 4.20 -1.38
CA LEU A 31 12.88 5.35 -1.67
C LEU A 31 14.23 5.30 -0.92
N LEU A 32 14.42 4.36 0.00
CA LEU A 32 15.71 4.14 0.67
C LEU A 32 16.74 3.48 -0.25
N LEU A 33 16.28 2.83 -1.31
CA LEU A 33 17.09 2.16 -2.32
C LEU A 33 17.28 3.04 -3.56
N GLU A 34 18.34 2.76 -4.31
CA GLU A 34 18.63 3.40 -5.59
C GLU A 34 18.14 2.54 -6.76
N PRO A 35 17.98 3.10 -7.97
CA PRO A 35 17.58 2.33 -9.16
C PRO A 35 18.45 1.09 -9.42
N LYS A 36 19.75 1.18 -9.12
CA LYS A 36 20.71 0.07 -9.29
C LYS A 36 20.41 -1.11 -8.35
N ASP A 37 19.84 -0.85 -7.16
CA ASP A 37 19.55 -1.88 -6.17
C ASP A 37 18.38 -2.76 -6.59
N TYR A 38 17.50 -2.24 -7.46
CA TYR A 38 16.40 -2.99 -8.07
C TYR A 38 16.82 -3.78 -9.33
N GLN A 39 18.01 -3.51 -9.89
CA GLN A 39 18.45 -4.13 -11.13
C GLN A 39 18.55 -5.66 -11.02
N PRO A 40 19.11 -6.26 -9.95
CA PRO A 40 19.14 -7.72 -9.81
C PRO A 40 17.76 -8.38 -9.83
N ILE A 41 16.71 -7.67 -9.35
CA ILE A 41 15.34 -8.16 -9.41
C ILE A 41 14.84 -8.16 -10.86
N ILE A 42 15.08 -7.08 -11.61
CA ILE A 42 14.71 -6.98 -13.03
C ILE A 42 15.41 -8.07 -13.85
N ASP A 43 16.70 -8.28 -13.61
CA ASP A 43 17.54 -9.23 -14.35
C ASP A 43 17.18 -10.68 -14.05
N SER A 44 16.48 -10.95 -12.94
CA SER A 44 16.06 -12.30 -12.59
C SER A 44 15.00 -12.87 -13.52
N GLU A 45 14.25 -12.03 -14.25
CA GLU A 45 13.23 -12.44 -15.21
C GLU A 45 13.16 -11.43 -16.37
N PRO A 46 14.08 -11.50 -17.33
CA PRO A 46 14.09 -10.60 -18.47
C PRO A 46 12.82 -10.72 -19.29
N CYS A 47 12.28 -9.59 -19.74
CA CYS A 47 11.12 -9.53 -20.63
C CYS A 47 11.29 -8.44 -21.67
N ALA A 48 10.74 -8.68 -22.85
CA ALA A 48 10.72 -7.69 -23.92
C ALA A 48 9.63 -6.64 -23.63
N GLN A 49 9.92 -5.38 -23.95
CA GLN A 49 8.98 -4.27 -23.90
C GLN A 49 8.88 -3.63 -25.28
N PRO A 50 7.76 -2.95 -25.60
CA PRO A 50 7.68 -2.11 -26.78
C PRO A 50 8.75 -1.00 -26.76
N GLU A 51 9.18 -0.56 -27.93
CA GLU A 51 10.24 0.46 -28.03
C GLU A 51 9.81 1.82 -27.45
N LYS A 52 8.55 2.20 -27.70
CA LYS A 52 8.01 3.50 -27.29
C LYS A 52 6.59 3.33 -26.76
N TYR A 53 6.41 3.36 -25.43
CA TYR A 53 5.12 3.15 -24.81
C TYR A 53 4.87 3.99 -23.57
N VAL A 54 3.57 4.15 -23.26
CA VAL A 54 3.08 4.65 -21.99
C VAL A 54 2.69 3.46 -21.13
N GLY A 55 3.35 3.33 -19.98
CA GLY A 55 2.99 2.32 -18.98
C GLY A 55 1.78 2.78 -18.18
N VAL A 56 0.73 1.99 -18.14
CA VAL A 56 -0.49 2.29 -17.39
C VAL A 56 -0.66 1.28 -16.25
N MET A 57 -0.86 1.81 -15.04
CA MET A 57 -1.08 1.02 -13.83
C MET A 57 -2.28 1.56 -13.06
N PHE A 58 -3.44 0.94 -13.21
CA PHE A 58 -4.60 1.25 -12.41
C PHE A 58 -4.97 0.08 -11.52
N LEU A 59 -5.28 0.39 -10.27
CA LEU A 59 -5.77 -0.55 -9.27
C LEU A 59 -7.31 -0.62 -9.27
N ASP A 60 -7.97 0.44 -9.81
CA ASP A 60 -9.41 0.52 -10.00
C ASP A 60 -9.74 0.39 -11.49
N ASP A 61 -10.55 -0.59 -11.84
CA ASP A 61 -10.95 -0.83 -13.25
C ASP A 61 -11.72 0.37 -13.85
N GLU A 62 -12.46 1.12 -13.04
CA GLU A 62 -13.16 2.35 -13.44
C GLU A 62 -12.22 3.41 -14.02
N HIS A 63 -10.98 3.49 -13.53
CA HIS A 63 -10.00 4.44 -14.04
C HIS A 63 -9.49 4.08 -15.44
N TRP A 64 -9.56 2.82 -15.86
CA TRP A 64 -9.30 2.42 -17.24
C TRP A 64 -10.33 2.99 -18.20
N ASP A 65 -11.61 2.93 -17.84
CA ASP A 65 -12.69 3.43 -18.69
C ASP A 65 -12.65 4.96 -18.77
N GLU A 66 -12.44 5.63 -17.62
CA GLU A 66 -12.23 7.07 -17.56
C GLU A 66 -11.03 7.51 -18.44
N PHE A 67 -9.90 6.83 -18.31
CA PHE A 67 -8.69 7.14 -19.09
C PHE A 67 -8.92 6.95 -20.58
N ARG A 68 -9.48 5.83 -21.02
CA ARG A 68 -9.77 5.53 -22.44
C ARG A 68 -10.74 6.53 -23.06
N ALA A 69 -11.66 7.09 -22.29
CA ALA A 69 -12.60 8.10 -22.74
C ALA A 69 -11.98 9.50 -22.81
N SER A 70 -10.81 9.72 -22.20
CA SER A 70 -10.19 11.05 -22.06
C SER A 70 -9.52 11.56 -23.34
N ALA A 71 -9.35 12.88 -23.41
CA ALA A 71 -8.53 13.52 -24.45
C ALA A 71 -7.04 13.16 -24.29
N LEU A 72 -6.60 12.94 -23.04
CA LEU A 72 -5.24 12.51 -22.73
C LEU A 72 -4.92 11.15 -23.39
N TYR A 73 -5.82 10.17 -23.29
CA TYR A 73 -5.64 8.89 -23.97
C TYR A 73 -5.48 9.06 -25.48
N LYS A 74 -6.34 9.86 -26.11
CA LYS A 74 -6.27 10.14 -27.56
C LYS A 74 -4.94 10.77 -27.95
N LYS A 75 -4.44 11.73 -27.15
CA LYS A 75 -3.14 12.37 -27.37
C LYS A 75 -2.00 11.36 -27.24
N LEU A 76 -1.99 10.56 -26.19
CA LEU A 76 -0.92 9.61 -25.92
C LEU A 76 -0.91 8.44 -26.91
N SER A 77 -2.07 7.87 -27.23
CA SER A 77 -2.19 6.74 -28.16
C SER A 77 -1.87 7.08 -29.61
N ALA A 78 -1.81 8.36 -29.96
CA ALA A 78 -1.34 8.81 -31.28
C ALA A 78 0.18 8.69 -31.46
N GLU A 79 0.95 8.67 -30.37
CA GLU A 79 2.41 8.69 -30.41
C GLU A 79 3.06 7.48 -29.72
N TYR A 80 2.35 6.80 -28.83
CA TYR A 80 2.85 5.74 -27.97
C TYR A 80 1.93 4.53 -27.99
N GLU A 81 2.49 3.36 -27.84
CA GLU A 81 1.72 2.19 -27.46
C GLU A 81 1.23 2.33 -26.01
N ILE A 82 -0.01 1.97 -25.74
CA ILE A 82 -0.57 2.04 -24.37
C ILE A 82 -0.54 0.63 -23.76
N VAL A 83 0.30 0.45 -22.75
CA VAL A 83 0.58 -0.87 -22.17
C VAL A 83 0.05 -0.94 -20.74
N ASN A 84 -0.79 -1.93 -20.46
CA ASN A 84 -1.11 -2.31 -19.08
C ASN A 84 0.11 -3.00 -18.47
N ILE A 85 0.78 -2.36 -17.49
CA ILE A 85 1.98 -2.93 -16.88
C ILE A 85 1.68 -3.93 -15.75
N CYS A 86 0.42 -4.04 -15.32
CA CYS A 86 0.02 -5.01 -14.29
C CYS A 86 -0.33 -6.36 -14.90
N LYS A 87 -0.91 -6.36 -16.12
CA LYS A 87 -1.40 -7.56 -16.79
C LYS A 87 -0.83 -7.66 -18.21
N ASP A 88 -0.61 -8.87 -18.64
CA ASP A 88 -0.23 -9.17 -20.04
C ASP A 88 -1.46 -9.16 -20.96
N GLU A 89 -1.25 -9.50 -22.24
CA GLU A 89 -2.31 -9.58 -23.26
C GLU A 89 -3.33 -10.69 -22.98
N GLN A 90 -2.95 -11.71 -22.23
CA GLN A 90 -3.80 -12.81 -21.80
C GLN A 90 -4.61 -12.46 -20.54
N GLY A 91 -4.31 -11.32 -19.90
CA GLY A 91 -4.95 -10.85 -18.67
C GLY A 91 -4.31 -11.41 -17.40
N GLU A 92 -3.20 -12.15 -17.53
CA GLU A 92 -2.44 -12.68 -16.39
C GLU A 92 -1.57 -11.59 -15.77
N PHE A 93 -1.42 -11.65 -14.44
CA PHE A 93 -0.59 -10.67 -13.73
C PHE A 93 0.90 -10.87 -14.06
N ARG A 94 1.54 -9.78 -14.42
CA ARG A 94 3.00 -9.75 -14.57
C ARG A 94 3.68 -9.98 -13.23
N SER A 95 4.83 -10.64 -13.26
CA SER A 95 5.69 -10.79 -12.10
C SER A 95 6.27 -9.44 -11.64
N VAL A 96 6.78 -9.38 -10.41
CA VAL A 96 7.43 -8.17 -9.90
C VAL A 96 8.64 -7.74 -10.74
N PRO A 97 9.54 -8.65 -11.18
CA PRO A 97 10.62 -8.28 -12.10
C PRO A 97 10.14 -7.66 -13.41
N GLN A 98 9.14 -8.26 -14.05
CA GLN A 98 8.54 -7.74 -15.27
C GLN A 98 7.90 -6.37 -15.03
N TRP A 99 7.11 -6.22 -13.97
CA TRP A 99 6.47 -4.95 -13.59
C TRP A 99 7.49 -3.82 -13.40
N LEU A 100 8.59 -4.07 -12.67
CA LEU A 100 9.67 -3.11 -12.49
C LEU A 100 10.34 -2.76 -13.82
N SER A 101 10.58 -3.77 -14.68
CA SER A 101 11.15 -3.59 -15.99
C SER A 101 10.28 -2.70 -16.88
N TYR A 102 8.96 -2.92 -16.88
CA TYR A 102 8.02 -2.08 -17.63
C TYR A 102 8.01 -0.63 -17.13
N ILE A 103 8.06 -0.36 -15.82
CA ILE A 103 8.18 1.02 -15.33
C ILE A 103 9.49 1.64 -15.76
N LYS A 104 10.59 0.91 -15.59
CA LYS A 104 11.94 1.41 -15.91
C LYS A 104 12.09 1.83 -17.38
N HIS A 105 11.46 1.13 -18.31
CA HIS A 105 11.62 1.38 -19.75
C HIS A 105 10.47 2.21 -20.35
N ALA A 106 9.41 2.50 -19.61
CA ALA A 106 8.32 3.34 -20.08
C ALA A 106 8.82 4.75 -20.50
N SER A 107 8.19 5.32 -21.53
CA SER A 107 8.39 6.72 -21.90
C SER A 107 7.68 7.67 -20.94
N LEU A 108 6.49 7.27 -20.49
CA LEU A 108 5.63 7.97 -19.54
C LEU A 108 4.86 6.93 -18.72
N MET A 109 4.54 7.26 -17.48
CA MET A 109 3.67 6.45 -16.63
C MET A 109 2.34 7.17 -16.35
N VAL A 110 1.22 6.43 -16.44
CA VAL A 110 -0.09 6.87 -15.99
C VAL A 110 -0.60 5.89 -14.93
N THR A 111 -0.90 6.38 -13.74
CA THR A 111 -1.20 5.49 -12.61
C THR A 111 -2.16 6.10 -11.61
N ASP A 112 -2.89 5.26 -10.87
CA ASP A 112 -3.64 5.63 -9.67
C ASP A 112 -2.97 5.04 -8.41
N SER A 113 -1.84 4.37 -8.58
CA SER A 113 -1.11 3.70 -7.51
C SER A 113 -0.05 4.61 -6.89
N PHE A 114 0.01 4.63 -5.57
CA PHE A 114 1.10 5.27 -4.83
C PHE A 114 2.47 4.72 -5.25
N HIS A 115 2.63 3.39 -5.29
CA HIS A 115 3.91 2.79 -5.68
C HIS A 115 4.19 2.91 -7.18
N GLY A 116 3.16 2.97 -8.03
CA GLY A 116 3.34 3.33 -9.44
C GLY A 116 3.98 4.72 -9.59
N THR A 117 3.53 5.68 -8.77
CA THR A 117 4.13 7.03 -8.70
C THR A 117 5.54 6.99 -8.14
N VAL A 118 5.76 6.31 -7.02
CA VAL A 118 7.07 6.22 -6.36
C VAL A 118 8.12 5.59 -7.29
N PHE A 119 7.81 4.49 -7.96
CA PHE A 119 8.75 3.87 -8.90
C PHE A 119 8.96 4.70 -10.17
N SER A 120 7.97 5.48 -10.60
CA SER A 120 8.19 6.49 -11.65
C SER A 120 9.23 7.52 -11.23
N ILE A 121 9.20 7.98 -9.98
CA ILE A 121 10.20 8.89 -9.41
C ILE A 121 11.57 8.20 -9.33
N ILE A 122 11.63 6.96 -8.82
CA ILE A 122 12.86 6.17 -8.71
C ILE A 122 13.55 6.04 -10.07
N TYR A 123 12.80 5.71 -11.13
CA TYR A 123 13.34 5.57 -12.48
C TYR A 123 13.34 6.86 -13.30
N ARG A 124 13.04 8.02 -12.69
CA ARG A 124 12.99 9.34 -13.34
C ARG A 124 12.09 9.35 -14.58
N LYS A 125 10.97 8.65 -14.50
CA LYS A 125 9.95 8.64 -15.56
C LYS A 125 8.97 9.77 -15.37
N GLN A 126 8.65 10.47 -16.44
CA GLN A 126 7.52 11.38 -16.41
C GLN A 126 6.27 10.59 -16.02
N PHE A 127 5.40 11.19 -15.22
CA PHE A 127 4.22 10.48 -14.73
C PHE A 127 3.02 11.40 -14.59
N ILE A 128 1.85 10.79 -14.64
CA ILE A 128 0.56 11.37 -14.34
C ILE A 128 -0.09 10.44 -13.31
N THR A 129 -0.42 10.98 -12.15
CA THR A 129 -1.07 10.19 -11.10
C THR A 129 -2.52 10.64 -10.94
N ARG A 130 -3.45 9.68 -11.11
CA ARG A 130 -4.86 9.83 -10.81
C ARG A 130 -5.06 9.74 -9.30
N ALA A 131 -5.35 10.88 -8.66
CA ALA A 131 -5.64 10.93 -7.23
C ALA A 131 -7.02 10.31 -6.95
N THR A 132 -7.11 9.46 -5.95
CA THR A 132 -8.34 8.75 -5.59
C THR A 132 -8.73 9.06 -4.16
N ALA A 133 -9.85 9.76 -3.96
CA ALA A 133 -10.34 10.14 -2.63
C ALA A 133 -10.53 8.94 -1.69
N ASN A 134 -11.01 7.83 -2.23
CA ASN A 134 -11.32 6.62 -1.46
C ASN A 134 -10.09 5.90 -0.89
N ARG A 135 -8.89 6.12 -1.45
CA ARG A 135 -7.63 5.52 -0.97
C ARG A 135 -6.76 6.49 -0.17
N GLY A 136 -7.26 7.70 0.08
CA GLY A 136 -6.57 8.74 0.82
C GLY A 136 -5.50 9.45 -0.02
N ASN A 137 -5.73 10.71 -0.33
CA ASN A 137 -4.75 11.57 -1.00
C ASN A 137 -3.57 11.94 -0.09
N ALA A 138 -3.72 11.78 1.22
CA ALA A 138 -2.72 12.18 2.21
C ALA A 138 -1.31 11.61 1.93
N ARG A 139 -1.23 10.37 1.38
CA ARG A 139 0.05 9.77 0.99
C ARG A 139 0.71 10.49 -0.17
N LEU A 140 -0.07 10.83 -1.19
CA LEU A 140 0.43 11.55 -2.36
C LEU A 140 0.76 13.00 -2.00
N GLU A 141 -0.08 13.66 -1.21
CA GLU A 141 0.16 15.02 -0.70
C GLU A 141 1.43 15.08 0.17
N SER A 142 1.61 14.09 1.05
CA SER A 142 2.82 13.97 1.86
C SER A 142 4.06 13.72 1.01
N LEU A 143 3.98 12.85 0.00
CA LEU A 143 5.07 12.60 -0.95
C LEU A 143 5.45 13.87 -1.71
N CYS A 144 4.47 14.60 -2.22
CA CYS A 144 4.67 15.87 -2.91
C CYS A 144 5.34 16.91 -2.03
N SER A 145 4.81 17.09 -0.81
CA SER A 145 5.36 18.04 0.15
C SER A 145 6.79 17.68 0.57
N THR A 146 7.07 16.39 0.76
CA THR A 146 8.40 15.93 1.16
C THR A 146 9.44 16.09 0.06
N LEU A 147 9.05 15.88 -1.20
CA LEU A 147 9.96 15.85 -2.35
C LEU A 147 9.88 17.10 -3.24
N ASP A 148 9.16 18.14 -2.80
CA ASP A 148 8.91 19.37 -3.56
C ASP A 148 8.36 19.14 -4.98
N ILE A 149 7.49 18.10 -5.13
CA ILE A 149 6.84 17.79 -6.39
C ILE A 149 5.56 18.63 -6.52
N PRO A 150 5.33 19.32 -7.65
CA PRO A 150 4.12 20.09 -7.85
C PRO A 150 2.86 19.21 -7.77
N LEU A 151 1.86 19.64 -6.99
CA LEU A 151 0.57 18.95 -6.90
C LEU A 151 -0.16 18.85 -8.25
N SER A 152 0.21 19.69 -9.22
CA SER A 152 -0.30 19.60 -10.59
C SER A 152 0.02 18.28 -11.31
N ARG A 153 0.96 17.46 -10.79
CA ARG A 153 1.22 16.10 -11.29
C ARG A 153 0.15 15.09 -10.91
N PHE A 154 -0.78 15.51 -10.05
CA PHE A 154 -1.87 14.66 -9.56
C PHE A 154 -3.18 15.25 -10.08
N CYS A 155 -3.92 14.45 -10.85
CA CYS A 155 -5.23 14.84 -11.35
C CYS A 155 -6.34 14.15 -10.56
N PRO A 156 -7.44 14.86 -10.23
CA PRO A 156 -8.60 14.27 -9.61
C PRO A 156 -9.45 13.46 -10.61
N SER A 157 -9.28 13.73 -11.92
CA SER A 157 -9.94 13.03 -13.02
C SER A 157 -9.12 13.22 -14.30
N PHE A 158 -9.37 12.39 -15.32
CA PHE A 158 -8.77 12.57 -16.67
C PHE A 158 -9.59 13.50 -17.55
N ASP A 159 -10.36 14.42 -16.98
CA ASP A 159 -11.18 15.39 -17.71
C ASP A 159 -10.35 16.45 -18.43
N LYS A 160 -10.94 17.00 -19.50
CA LYS A 160 -10.33 17.94 -20.47
C LYS A 160 -9.63 19.18 -19.89
N LYS A 161 -9.89 19.55 -18.63
CA LYS A 161 -9.32 20.78 -18.04
C LYS A 161 -7.86 20.66 -17.61
N ASN A 162 -7.32 19.44 -17.51
CA ASN A 162 -5.99 19.18 -16.94
C ASN A 162 -4.95 18.73 -17.97
N ASP A 163 -5.28 18.67 -19.25
CA ASP A 163 -4.41 18.09 -20.30
C ASP A 163 -3.11 18.85 -20.52
N THR A 164 -3.07 20.16 -20.22
CA THR A 164 -1.86 20.99 -20.41
C THR A 164 -0.90 20.96 -19.23
N GLN A 165 -1.31 20.46 -18.06
CA GLN A 165 -0.46 20.44 -16.87
C GLN A 165 0.73 19.46 -17.01
N PHE A 166 0.65 18.52 -17.95
CA PHE A 166 1.65 17.49 -18.18
C PHE A 166 2.59 17.82 -19.34
N ASP A 167 2.36 18.94 -20.04
CA ASP A 167 3.19 19.37 -21.17
C ASP A 167 4.58 19.86 -20.72
N THR A 168 4.71 20.28 -19.46
CA THR A 168 6.02 20.65 -18.89
C THR A 168 6.63 19.44 -18.18
N PRO A 169 7.76 18.91 -18.64
CA PRO A 169 8.45 17.81 -17.97
C PRO A 169 8.83 18.16 -16.53
N LEU A 170 8.71 17.19 -15.62
CA LEU A 170 9.23 17.29 -14.26
C LEU A 170 10.76 17.26 -14.32
N ASP A 171 11.42 18.27 -13.74
CA ASP A 171 12.84 18.19 -13.47
C ASP A 171 13.09 17.30 -12.25
N PHE A 172 13.77 16.17 -12.46
CA PHE A 172 14.08 15.23 -11.40
C PHE A 172 15.32 15.60 -10.59
N ALA A 173 16.13 16.56 -11.00
CA ALA A 173 17.34 16.91 -10.28
C ALA A 173 17.05 17.42 -8.85
N PRO A 174 16.17 18.41 -8.64
CA PRO A 174 15.81 18.83 -7.29
C PRO A 174 15.09 17.75 -6.51
N VAL A 175 14.22 16.96 -7.15
CA VAL A 175 13.50 15.84 -6.50
C VAL A 175 14.50 14.81 -5.94
N TRP A 176 15.48 14.41 -6.73
CA TRP A 176 16.49 13.45 -6.29
C TRP A 176 17.40 14.01 -5.20
N LYS A 177 17.77 15.28 -5.26
CA LYS A 177 18.49 15.93 -4.18
C LYS A 177 17.70 15.85 -2.86
N ARG A 178 16.41 16.08 -2.92
CA ARG A 178 15.53 16.00 -1.75
C ARG A 178 15.41 14.57 -1.23
N ILE A 179 15.31 13.57 -2.13
CA ILE A 179 15.32 12.16 -1.75
C ILE A 179 16.60 11.81 -1.01
N GLU A 180 17.76 12.27 -1.48
CA GLU A 180 19.05 12.00 -0.83
C GLU A 180 19.12 12.60 0.59
N GLU A 181 18.64 13.83 0.77
CA GLU A 181 18.56 14.50 2.08
C GLU A 181 17.65 13.71 3.04
N GLU A 182 16.44 13.37 2.61
CA GLU A 182 15.47 12.63 3.42
C GLU A 182 15.89 11.15 3.66
N ARG A 183 16.64 10.55 2.74
CA ARG A 183 17.20 9.21 2.92
C ARG A 183 18.20 9.17 4.08
N VAL A 184 19.04 10.20 4.19
CA VAL A 184 19.99 10.31 5.33
C VAL A 184 19.22 10.33 6.66
N VAL A 185 18.18 11.14 6.77
CA VAL A 185 17.32 11.23 7.97
C VAL A 185 16.66 9.88 8.28
N SER A 186 16.09 9.25 7.26
CA SER A 186 15.37 7.98 7.40
C SER A 186 16.30 6.83 7.81
N LEU A 187 17.47 6.73 7.20
CA LEU A 187 18.48 5.70 7.52
C LEU A 187 19.12 5.93 8.90
N ASP A 188 19.35 7.18 9.29
CA ASP A 188 19.85 7.50 10.63
C ASP A 188 18.84 7.10 11.70
N TYR A 189 17.55 7.41 11.48
CA TYR A 189 16.47 6.94 12.35
C TYR A 189 16.48 5.41 12.47
N LEU A 190 16.52 4.70 11.35
CA LEU A 190 16.51 3.24 11.33
C LEU A 190 17.71 2.67 12.11
N LYS A 191 18.92 3.20 11.87
CA LYS A 191 20.14 2.78 12.58
C LYS A 191 20.02 3.00 14.08
N ARG A 192 19.58 4.17 14.52
CA ARG A 192 19.39 4.47 15.94
C ARG A 192 18.34 3.57 16.58
N SER A 193 17.22 3.35 15.89
CA SER A 193 16.14 2.49 16.38
C SER A 193 16.59 1.02 16.55
N LEU A 194 17.39 0.51 15.62
CA LEU A 194 17.94 -0.85 15.69
C LEU A 194 19.04 -1.00 16.75
N ALA A 195 19.72 0.09 17.11
CA ALA A 195 20.76 0.11 18.14
C ALA A 195 20.19 0.33 19.57
N MET A 196 18.89 0.60 19.70
CA MET A 196 18.25 0.73 21.01
C MET A 196 18.25 -0.61 21.74
N GLU A 197 18.66 -0.58 23.00
CA GLU A 197 18.43 -1.74 23.87
C GLU A 197 16.93 -1.98 23.99
N PRO A 198 16.47 -3.22 23.74
CA PRO A 198 15.05 -3.52 23.82
C PRO A 198 14.57 -3.25 25.25
N THR A 199 13.61 -2.34 25.38
CA THR A 199 12.89 -2.20 26.64
C THR A 199 11.96 -3.41 26.78
N TYR A 200 12.49 -4.52 27.30
CA TYR A 200 11.68 -5.65 27.72
C TYR A 200 10.76 -5.20 28.86
N LYS A 201 9.64 -4.60 28.49
CA LYS A 201 8.46 -4.80 29.32
C LYS A 201 8.16 -6.29 29.15
N GLU A 202 8.24 -7.05 30.25
CA GLU A 202 7.80 -8.44 30.26
C GLU A 202 6.54 -8.50 29.38
N PHE A 203 6.63 -9.28 28.30
CA PHE A 203 5.45 -9.56 27.49
C PHE A 203 4.54 -10.31 28.49
N ILE A 204 3.63 -9.56 29.12
CA ILE A 204 2.57 -10.19 29.90
C ILE A 204 1.82 -10.97 28.84
N PRO A 205 2.02 -12.31 28.77
CA PRO A 205 1.29 -13.09 27.80
C PRO A 205 -0.16 -12.84 28.14
N VAL A 206 -0.91 -12.23 27.25
CA VAL A 206 -2.36 -12.22 27.33
C VAL A 206 -2.72 -13.66 27.63
N ARG A 207 -3.27 -13.92 28.83
CA ARG A 207 -3.51 -15.25 29.34
C ARG A 207 -4.37 -15.97 28.31
N ARG A 208 -3.72 -16.70 27.42
CA ARG A 208 -4.35 -17.57 26.45
C ARG A 208 -4.75 -18.79 27.24
N ASP A 209 -5.98 -18.81 27.73
CA ASP A 209 -6.56 -20.04 28.23
C ASP A 209 -6.61 -21.02 27.06
N ARG A 210 -5.55 -21.82 26.95
CA ARG A 210 -5.43 -22.86 25.94
C ARG A 210 -6.46 -23.91 26.27
N LEU A 211 -7.57 -23.92 25.55
CA LEU A 211 -8.24 -25.21 25.34
C LEU A 211 -7.19 -26.14 24.73
N SER A 212 -7.07 -27.34 25.27
CA SER A 212 -6.07 -28.37 24.92
C SER A 212 -6.18 -28.88 23.46
N ILE A 213 -6.84 -28.15 22.58
CA ILE A 213 -6.90 -28.40 21.14
C ILE A 213 -5.88 -27.46 20.51
N PRO A 214 -4.75 -27.97 19.98
CA PRO A 214 -3.64 -27.14 19.50
C PRO A 214 -4.00 -26.23 18.29
N ILE A 215 -5.20 -26.38 17.74
CA ILE A 215 -5.67 -25.68 16.54
C ILE A 215 -6.61 -24.52 16.89
N LEU A 216 -7.21 -24.52 18.08
CA LEU A 216 -8.18 -23.49 18.51
C LEU A 216 -7.69 -22.77 19.76
N SER A 217 -7.83 -21.46 19.81
CA SER A 217 -7.56 -20.62 20.97
C SER A 217 -8.70 -19.63 21.22
N ILE A 218 -8.91 -19.24 22.47
CA ILE A 218 -9.86 -18.20 22.84
C ILE A 218 -9.06 -16.95 23.20
N GLU A 219 -9.36 -15.84 22.55
CA GLU A 219 -8.86 -14.51 22.90
C GLU A 219 -9.99 -13.72 23.56
N GLU A 220 -9.76 -13.24 24.76
CA GLU A 220 -10.66 -12.31 25.46
C GLU A 220 -10.11 -10.91 25.35
N ARG A 221 -10.90 -9.99 24.78
CA ARG A 221 -10.59 -8.57 24.65
C ARG A 221 -11.56 -7.77 25.51
N GLU A 222 -11.24 -6.52 25.75
CA GLU A 222 -12.02 -5.61 26.59
C GLU A 222 -13.51 -5.53 26.20
N HIS A 223 -13.84 -5.76 24.93
CA HIS A 223 -15.21 -5.63 24.40
C HIS A 223 -15.75 -6.89 23.70
N ASP A 224 -14.95 -7.93 23.49
CA ASP A 224 -15.39 -9.17 22.83
C ASP A 224 -14.55 -10.39 23.25
N LYS A 225 -15.16 -11.58 23.03
CA LYS A 225 -14.46 -12.87 23.09
C LYS A 225 -14.40 -13.46 21.70
N ARG A 226 -13.22 -13.90 21.29
CA ARG A 226 -12.97 -14.48 19.97
C ARG A 226 -12.45 -15.89 20.06
N LEU A 227 -13.01 -16.80 19.27
CA LEU A 227 -12.43 -18.09 18.98
C LEU A 227 -11.54 -17.95 17.76
N LEU A 228 -10.26 -18.24 17.90
CA LEU A 228 -9.27 -18.14 16.85
C LEU A 228 -8.85 -19.53 16.36
N LEU A 229 -8.77 -19.71 15.05
CA LEU A 229 -8.15 -20.84 14.40
C LEU A 229 -6.65 -20.53 14.20
N PHE A 230 -5.78 -21.48 14.55
CA PHE A 230 -4.32 -21.30 14.53
C PHE A 230 -3.81 -20.06 15.27
N GLY A 231 -4.57 -19.57 16.25
CA GLY A 231 -4.21 -18.43 17.08
C GLY A 231 -4.33 -17.06 16.41
N CYS A 232 -4.72 -16.98 15.15
CA CYS A 232 -4.77 -15.70 14.40
C CYS A 232 -6.05 -15.46 13.58
N ILE A 233 -6.76 -16.50 13.16
CA ILE A 233 -7.96 -16.36 12.31
C ILE A 233 -9.21 -16.34 13.20
N PRO A 234 -9.95 -15.24 13.33
CA PRO A 234 -11.17 -15.19 14.10
C PRO A 234 -12.28 -15.97 13.41
N VAL A 235 -12.66 -17.11 14.00
CA VAL A 235 -13.74 -17.96 13.50
C VAL A 235 -15.08 -17.53 14.09
N VAL A 236 -15.12 -17.22 15.39
CA VAL A 236 -16.31 -16.77 16.09
C VAL A 236 -15.96 -15.54 16.91
N CYS A 237 -16.75 -14.48 16.79
CA CYS A 237 -16.66 -13.28 17.62
C CYS A 237 -17.96 -13.11 18.39
N LYS A 238 -17.87 -12.94 19.72
CA LYS A 238 -19.01 -12.66 20.59
C LYS A 238 -18.77 -11.34 21.32
N PRO A 239 -19.54 -10.28 21.06
CA PRO A 239 -19.48 -9.06 21.86
C PRO A 239 -19.85 -9.34 23.32
N LEU A 240 -19.22 -8.68 24.27
CA LEU A 240 -19.57 -8.78 25.69
C LEU A 240 -20.95 -8.17 26.00
N LYS A 241 -21.40 -7.22 25.19
CA LYS A 241 -22.76 -6.65 25.26
C LYS A 241 -23.55 -7.03 24.01
N GLY A 242 -24.61 -7.83 24.18
CA GLY A 242 -25.50 -8.25 23.11
C GLY A 242 -25.62 -9.78 22.97
N ASN A 243 -26.67 -10.22 22.25
CA ASN A 243 -26.99 -11.65 22.07
C ASN A 243 -26.56 -12.21 20.71
N SER A 244 -25.90 -11.43 19.87
CA SER A 244 -25.48 -11.82 18.54
C SER A 244 -24.06 -12.38 18.54
N MET A 245 -23.81 -13.42 17.75
CA MET A 245 -22.48 -13.95 17.49
C MET A 245 -22.17 -13.94 16.02
N TYR A 246 -20.94 -13.63 15.66
CA TYR A 246 -20.49 -13.52 14.27
C TYR A 246 -19.54 -14.68 13.95
N LEU A 247 -19.78 -15.36 12.83
CA LEU A 247 -18.88 -16.36 12.27
C LEU A 247 -18.19 -15.75 11.07
N PHE A 248 -16.85 -15.80 11.02
CA PHE A 248 -16.03 -15.19 9.97
C PHE A 248 -16.36 -13.70 9.70
N GLY A 249 -16.84 -13.00 10.73
CA GLY A 249 -17.14 -11.56 10.64
C GLY A 249 -18.38 -11.16 9.83
N LYS A 250 -19.12 -12.12 9.23
CA LYS A 250 -20.24 -11.78 8.30
C LYS A 250 -21.59 -12.45 8.59
N ILE A 251 -21.66 -13.48 9.44
CA ILE A 251 -22.91 -14.21 9.70
C ILE A 251 -23.24 -14.12 11.18
N ALA A 252 -24.39 -13.51 11.49
CA ALA A 252 -24.93 -13.47 12.85
C ALA A 252 -25.73 -14.75 13.13
N PHE A 253 -25.41 -15.44 14.21
CA PHE A 253 -26.19 -16.59 14.69
C PHE A 253 -26.88 -16.26 16.02
N SER A 254 -28.13 -16.72 16.19
CA SER A 254 -28.81 -16.65 17.48
C SER A 254 -28.23 -17.70 18.44
N ARG A 255 -28.41 -17.44 19.74
CA ARG A 255 -27.92 -18.32 20.81
C ARG A 255 -28.45 -19.77 20.70
N GLU A 256 -29.64 -19.97 20.14
CA GLU A 256 -30.30 -21.27 19.95
C GLU A 256 -29.64 -22.15 18.89
N THR A 257 -29.18 -21.55 17.80
CA THR A 257 -28.52 -22.26 16.69
C THR A 257 -27.17 -22.82 17.12
N LEU A 258 -26.46 -22.15 18.03
CA LEU A 258 -25.15 -22.57 18.50
C LEU A 258 -25.22 -23.65 19.61
N SER A 259 -26.27 -23.65 20.40
CA SER A 259 -26.50 -24.74 21.36
C SER A 259 -26.74 -26.10 20.66
N GLY A 260 -27.38 -26.06 19.49
CA GLY A 260 -27.56 -27.21 18.60
C GLY A 260 -26.25 -27.70 17.97
N LEU A 261 -25.38 -26.79 17.55
CA LEU A 261 -24.05 -27.13 16.97
C LEU A 261 -23.12 -27.71 18.04
N LYS A 262 -23.11 -27.14 19.25
CA LYS A 262 -22.30 -27.61 20.38
C LYS A 262 -22.66 -29.04 20.80
N ARG A 263 -23.95 -29.38 20.78
CA ARG A 263 -24.42 -30.76 21.07
C ARG A 263 -24.04 -31.77 19.97
N ARG A 264 -23.90 -31.35 18.71
CA ARG A 264 -23.45 -32.22 17.60
C ARG A 264 -21.95 -32.46 17.59
N LEU A 265 -21.14 -31.44 17.97
CA LEU A 265 -19.68 -31.54 18.01
C LEU A 265 -19.16 -32.31 19.26
N LEU A 266 -19.93 -32.36 20.36
CA LEU A 266 -19.56 -33.09 21.57
C LEU A 266 -20.08 -34.54 21.59
N LYS A 267 -20.79 -34.99 20.55
CA LYS A 267 -21.29 -36.37 20.37
C LYS A 267 -20.48 -37.18 19.34
N ARG A 268 -19.36 -36.64 18.87
CA ARG A 268 -18.33 -37.37 18.13
C ARG A 268 -17.01 -37.31 18.91
#